data_12a2580c9b3980afaeb095086c4dca95
#
_entry.id   12a2580c9b3980afaeb095086c4dca95
#
_cell.length_a   1.000
_cell.length_b   1.000
_cell.length_c   1.000
_cell.angle_alpha   90.00
_cell.angle_beta   90.00
_cell.angle_gamma   90.00
#
_symmetry.space_group_name_H-M   'P 1'
#
loop_
_entity.id
_entity.type
_entity.pdbx_description
1 polymer ?
#
loop_
_entity_poly.entity_id
_entity_poly.type
_entity_poly.pdbx_seq_one_letter_code
_entity_poly.pdbx_strand_id
1 'polypeptide(L)'
;MNGPKLPNTGAKYSKKPKILFVYESLHPVTVKDGLWAALEELEMTFQIERVNLAREDILNKFDFILGWGAFGSNPDHVCRFFSKPNGLCIAGNVNPPFKTDEYSALFYETKWYKKILGNHPNAIRAFGVNTEIFRKINGIHKDIDYLGVGAYANWKRWDKFANKKGKRVIVGEIQVDNRIESEGIINDLAVQDVDCLSMVSPEELVLLYNRAKTVYMPSDIFGGGERVIWEALACGCDVEIEDDNPKLKSLLKEKPMDHFDYADKLKEGILKCL
;
A
#
# COMPACT_ATOMS: atom_id res chain seq x y z
N MET A 1 -15.43 -35.91 -43.69
CA MET A 1 -15.34 -35.75 -42.21
C MET A 1 -15.30 -34.27 -41.90
N ASN A 2 -16.43 -33.72 -41.47
CA ASN A 2 -16.53 -32.29 -41.14
C ASN A 2 -16.12 -32.14 -39.68
N GLY A 3 -14.97 -31.46 -39.42
CA GLY A 3 -14.54 -31.11 -38.08
C GLY A 3 -15.49 -30.09 -37.42
N PRO A 4 -15.58 -30.06 -36.08
CA PRO A 4 -16.47 -29.14 -35.37
C PRO A 4 -16.02 -27.70 -35.60
N LYS A 5 -16.95 -26.87 -36.11
CA LYS A 5 -16.79 -25.41 -36.18
C LYS A 5 -16.73 -24.86 -34.75
N LEU A 6 -15.61 -24.29 -34.37
CA LEU A 6 -15.50 -23.46 -33.14
C LEU A 6 -16.50 -22.29 -33.25
N PRO A 7 -17.21 -21.95 -32.17
CA PRO A 7 -18.11 -20.82 -32.20
C PRO A 7 -17.29 -19.54 -32.36
N ASN A 8 -17.63 -18.79 -33.39
CA ASN A 8 -17.08 -17.47 -33.66
C ASN A 8 -17.63 -16.50 -32.60
N THR A 9 -16.99 -16.42 -31.44
CA THR A 9 -17.26 -15.41 -30.45
C THR A 9 -16.67 -14.10 -30.95
N GLY A 10 -17.39 -13.46 -31.86
CA GLY A 10 -17.18 -12.07 -32.19
C GLY A 10 -17.38 -11.22 -30.93
N ALA A 11 -16.34 -11.13 -30.11
CA ALA A 11 -16.30 -10.15 -29.03
C ALA A 11 -16.42 -8.77 -29.69
N LYS A 12 -17.63 -8.20 -29.66
CA LYS A 12 -17.79 -6.75 -29.83
C LYS A 12 -16.73 -6.14 -28.91
N TYR A 13 -15.81 -5.37 -29.46
CA TYR A 13 -14.89 -4.54 -28.68
C TYR A 13 -15.75 -3.57 -27.87
N SER A 14 -16.19 -4.01 -26.70
CA SER A 14 -16.85 -3.13 -25.75
C SER A 14 -15.78 -2.15 -25.26
N LYS A 15 -16.13 -0.88 -25.28
CA LYS A 15 -15.28 0.18 -24.75
C LYS A 15 -14.86 -0.22 -23.33
N LYS A 16 -13.56 -0.20 -23.03
CA LYS A 16 -13.05 -0.50 -21.67
C LYS A 16 -13.80 0.35 -20.65
N PRO A 17 -14.27 -0.24 -19.52
CA PRO A 17 -14.86 0.55 -18.45
C PRO A 17 -13.88 1.61 -17.94
N LYS A 18 -14.41 2.78 -17.60
CA LYS A 18 -13.63 3.92 -17.11
C LYS A 18 -13.63 3.94 -15.60
N ILE A 19 -12.44 3.97 -15.02
CA ILE A 19 -12.20 4.04 -13.59
C ILE A 19 -11.55 5.36 -13.24
N LEU A 20 -12.09 6.06 -12.25
CA LEU A 20 -11.40 7.16 -11.58
C LEU A 20 -10.70 6.60 -10.35
N PHE A 21 -9.38 6.70 -10.29
CA PHE A 21 -8.58 6.41 -9.11
C PHE A 21 -8.30 7.69 -8.33
N VAL A 22 -8.77 7.74 -7.09
CA VAL A 22 -8.59 8.88 -6.18
C VAL A 22 -7.67 8.48 -5.05
N TYR A 23 -6.59 9.23 -4.83
CA TYR A 23 -5.60 8.94 -3.81
C TYR A 23 -5.38 10.12 -2.86
N GLU A 24 -4.98 9.82 -1.62
CA GLU A 24 -4.88 10.79 -0.53
C GLU A 24 -3.63 11.66 -0.60
N SER A 25 -2.52 11.12 -1.12
CA SER A 25 -1.23 11.81 -1.14
C SER A 25 -0.49 11.60 -2.46
N LEU A 26 0.52 12.42 -2.72
CA LEU A 26 1.41 12.29 -3.88
C LEU A 26 2.33 11.06 -3.81
N HIS A 27 2.37 10.34 -2.70
CA HIS A 27 3.24 9.19 -2.48
C HIS A 27 3.19 8.10 -3.56
N PRO A 28 2.03 7.64 -4.03
CA PRO A 28 1.99 6.58 -5.04
C PRO A 28 2.69 6.96 -6.34
N VAL A 29 2.67 8.25 -6.69
CA VAL A 29 3.24 8.74 -7.96
C VAL A 29 4.76 8.67 -7.96
N THR A 30 5.39 8.90 -6.80
CA THR A 30 6.84 9.00 -6.68
C THR A 30 7.50 7.69 -6.29
N VAL A 31 6.77 6.78 -5.66
CA VAL A 31 7.35 5.58 -5.02
C VAL A 31 7.20 4.32 -5.88
N LYS A 32 6.38 4.33 -6.93
CA LYS A 32 6.10 3.16 -7.80
C LYS A 32 5.85 1.89 -6.99
N ASP A 33 5.03 2.03 -5.95
CA ASP A 33 4.72 0.94 -5.03
C ASP A 33 3.89 -0.18 -5.67
N GLY A 34 3.55 -1.19 -4.87
CA GLY A 34 2.77 -2.32 -5.36
C GLY A 34 1.38 -1.95 -5.88
N LEU A 35 0.72 -0.94 -5.28
CA LEU A 35 -0.57 -0.45 -5.77
C LEU A 35 -0.43 0.27 -7.10
N TRP A 36 0.58 1.13 -7.24
CA TRP A 36 0.80 1.85 -8.49
C TRP A 36 1.09 0.88 -9.64
N ALA A 37 1.96 -0.10 -9.42
CA ALA A 37 2.23 -1.15 -10.40
C ALA A 37 0.97 -1.98 -10.72
N ALA A 38 0.16 -2.31 -9.73
CA ALA A 38 -1.11 -3.02 -9.95
C ALA A 38 -2.10 -2.18 -10.78
N LEU A 39 -2.13 -0.86 -10.62
CA LEU A 39 -2.95 0.02 -11.45
C LEU A 39 -2.46 0.07 -12.90
N GLU A 40 -1.16 0.00 -13.15
CA GLU A 40 -0.60 -0.10 -14.51
C GLU A 40 -1.03 -1.40 -15.18
N GLU A 41 -1.01 -2.52 -14.46
CA GLU A 41 -1.54 -3.80 -14.96
C GLU A 41 -3.05 -3.75 -15.25
N LEU A 42 -3.83 -3.06 -14.40
CA LEU A 42 -5.26 -2.89 -14.61
C LEU A 42 -5.61 -2.10 -15.88
N GLU A 43 -4.72 -1.27 -16.40
CA GLU A 43 -4.91 -0.53 -17.65
C GLU A 43 -5.05 -1.44 -18.87
N MET A 44 -4.61 -2.69 -18.78
CA MET A 44 -4.90 -3.70 -19.80
C MET A 44 -6.41 -3.97 -19.93
N THR A 45 -7.17 -3.83 -18.83
CA THR A 45 -8.62 -4.14 -18.78
C THR A 45 -9.49 -2.88 -18.73
N PHE A 46 -9.04 -1.84 -18.05
CA PHE A 46 -9.80 -0.61 -17.78
C PHE A 46 -9.11 0.61 -18.38
N GLN A 47 -9.86 1.70 -18.53
CA GLN A 47 -9.30 3.03 -18.75
C GLN A 47 -9.24 3.75 -17.41
N ILE A 48 -8.02 3.98 -16.89
CA ILE A 48 -7.82 4.54 -15.54
C ILE A 48 -7.35 5.99 -15.63
N GLU A 49 -8.04 6.89 -14.95
CA GLU A 49 -7.61 8.25 -14.69
C GLU A 49 -7.26 8.39 -13.20
N ARG A 50 -6.12 9.00 -12.89
CA ARG A 50 -5.59 9.12 -11.52
C ARG A 50 -5.63 10.58 -11.08
N VAL A 51 -6.24 10.84 -9.92
CA VAL A 51 -6.35 12.20 -9.37
C VAL A 51 -6.13 12.20 -7.85
N ASN A 52 -5.51 13.24 -7.32
CA ASN A 52 -5.40 13.46 -5.87
C ASN A 52 -6.57 14.28 -5.28
N LEU A 53 -7.32 14.96 -6.14
CA LEU A 53 -8.52 15.69 -5.77
C LEU A 53 -9.59 15.44 -6.84
N ALA A 54 -10.70 14.83 -6.46
CA ALA A 54 -11.80 14.62 -7.35
C ALA A 54 -12.74 15.85 -7.33
N ARG A 55 -13.15 16.29 -8.51
CA ARG A 55 -14.16 17.34 -8.69
C ARG A 55 -15.47 16.69 -9.14
N GLU A 56 -16.59 17.20 -8.66
CA GLU A 56 -17.93 16.66 -8.96
C GLU A 56 -18.22 16.57 -10.46
N ASP A 57 -17.76 17.57 -11.24
CA ASP A 57 -18.02 17.66 -12.68
C ASP A 57 -17.38 16.53 -13.51
N ILE A 58 -16.35 15.87 -12.98
CA ILE A 58 -15.69 14.77 -13.70
C ILE A 58 -16.25 13.39 -13.34
N LEU A 59 -16.84 13.23 -12.17
CA LEU A 59 -17.18 11.91 -11.60
C LEU A 59 -18.21 11.14 -12.43
N ASN A 60 -19.18 11.85 -13.04
CA ASN A 60 -20.21 11.24 -13.90
C ASN A 60 -19.65 10.61 -15.19
N LYS A 61 -18.40 10.89 -15.54
CA LYS A 61 -17.74 10.35 -16.74
C LYS A 61 -17.17 8.94 -16.55
N PHE A 62 -17.15 8.43 -15.30
CA PHE A 62 -16.56 7.15 -14.94
C PHE A 62 -17.63 6.12 -14.59
N ASP A 63 -17.31 4.86 -14.81
CA ASP A 63 -18.17 3.71 -14.52
C ASP A 63 -17.96 3.21 -13.10
N PHE A 64 -16.74 3.40 -12.54
CA PHE A 64 -16.35 3.01 -11.20
C PHE A 64 -15.40 4.05 -10.58
N ILE A 65 -15.51 4.25 -9.26
CA ILE A 65 -14.58 5.09 -8.49
C ILE A 65 -13.80 4.20 -7.54
N LEU A 66 -12.48 4.20 -7.65
CA LEU A 66 -11.57 3.49 -6.77
C LEU A 66 -10.81 4.49 -5.90
N GLY A 67 -11.02 4.47 -4.60
CA GLY A 67 -10.28 5.29 -3.65
C GLY A 67 -9.11 4.53 -3.04
N TRP A 68 -8.06 5.23 -2.64
CA TRP A 68 -7.01 4.74 -1.78
C TRP A 68 -6.76 5.73 -0.66
N GLY A 69 -6.95 5.29 0.58
CA GLY A 69 -6.78 6.13 1.76
C GLY A 69 -7.41 5.55 3.02
N ALA A 70 -7.29 6.30 4.10
CA ALA A 70 -7.94 5.97 5.37
C ALA A 70 -9.44 6.30 5.33
N PHE A 71 -10.22 5.68 6.21
CA PHE A 71 -11.59 6.11 6.46
C PHE A 71 -11.59 7.53 7.03
N GLY A 72 -12.44 8.39 6.48
CA GLY A 72 -12.47 9.83 6.77
C GLY A 72 -11.57 10.68 5.88
N SER A 73 -10.77 10.07 5.01
CA SER A 73 -9.95 10.79 4.03
C SER A 73 -10.77 11.30 2.84
N ASN A 74 -10.16 12.14 2.00
CA ASN A 74 -10.82 12.61 0.78
C ASN A 74 -11.23 11.47 -0.18
N PRO A 75 -10.40 10.46 -0.48
CA PRO A 75 -10.83 9.31 -1.27
C PRO A 75 -12.03 8.57 -0.69
N ASP A 76 -12.08 8.41 0.63
CA ASP A 76 -13.23 7.84 1.33
C ASP A 76 -14.51 8.65 1.11
N HIS A 77 -14.43 9.97 1.31
CA HIS A 77 -15.57 10.86 1.07
C HIS A 77 -16.04 10.80 -0.37
N VAL A 78 -15.12 10.85 -1.34
CA VAL A 78 -15.46 10.76 -2.77
C VAL A 78 -16.17 9.45 -3.08
N CYS A 79 -15.67 8.31 -2.58
CA CYS A 79 -16.32 7.01 -2.80
C CYS A 79 -17.75 6.98 -2.26
N ARG A 80 -17.99 7.50 -1.06
CA ARG A 80 -19.31 7.45 -0.41
C ARG A 80 -20.32 8.46 -0.94
N PHE A 81 -19.85 9.62 -1.42
CA PHE A 81 -20.74 10.70 -1.89
C PHE A 81 -21.39 10.40 -3.23
N PHE A 82 -20.84 9.49 -4.03
CA PHE A 82 -21.32 9.25 -5.40
C PHE A 82 -22.08 7.94 -5.50
N SER A 83 -23.28 8.04 -6.13
CA SER A 83 -24.19 6.92 -6.40
C SER A 83 -23.67 5.93 -7.46
N LYS A 84 -22.42 6.03 -7.87
CA LYS A 84 -21.76 5.11 -8.81
C LYS A 84 -21.20 3.91 -8.06
N PRO A 85 -21.01 2.76 -8.73
CA PRO A 85 -20.19 1.69 -8.16
C PRO A 85 -18.84 2.23 -7.71
N ASN A 86 -18.45 1.89 -6.49
CA ASN A 86 -17.25 2.41 -5.87
C ASN A 86 -16.49 1.34 -5.10
N GLY A 87 -15.24 1.60 -4.78
CA GLY A 87 -14.43 0.76 -3.91
C GLY A 87 -13.34 1.54 -3.21
N LEU A 88 -12.96 1.11 -2.03
CA LEU A 88 -11.88 1.71 -1.27
C LEU A 88 -10.78 0.69 -1.00
N CYS A 89 -9.56 1.00 -1.44
CA CYS A 89 -8.33 0.38 -0.96
C CYS A 89 -8.00 1.00 0.39
N ILE A 90 -8.22 0.25 1.46
CA ILE A 90 -8.05 0.73 2.82
C ILE A 90 -6.56 0.82 3.13
N ALA A 91 -6.09 2.02 3.45
CA ALA A 91 -4.72 2.29 3.85
C ALA A 91 -4.68 3.03 5.19
N GLY A 92 -3.72 2.69 6.02
CA GLY A 92 -3.51 3.35 7.31
C GLY A 92 -4.50 2.94 8.39
N ASN A 93 -4.94 3.91 9.17
CA ASN A 93 -5.76 3.67 10.35
C ASN A 93 -7.20 3.33 10.01
N VAL A 94 -7.71 2.35 10.71
CA VAL A 94 -9.12 2.01 10.69
C VAL A 94 -9.70 2.37 12.06
N ASN A 95 -10.34 3.52 12.16
CA ASN A 95 -11.10 3.91 13.34
C ASN A 95 -12.55 3.47 13.17
N PRO A 96 -13.02 2.45 13.89
CA PRO A 96 -14.46 2.12 13.92
C PRO A 96 -15.25 3.20 14.67
N PRO A 97 -16.55 3.40 14.38
CA PRO A 97 -17.39 2.67 13.44
C PRO A 97 -17.39 3.36 12.07
N PHE A 98 -17.19 2.58 11.02
CA PHE A 98 -17.38 3.06 9.66
C PHE A 98 -18.52 2.29 8.99
N LYS A 99 -19.17 2.94 8.05
CA LYS A 99 -20.28 2.35 7.30
C LYS A 99 -19.73 1.61 6.10
N THR A 100 -19.52 0.32 6.24
CA THR A 100 -18.99 -0.51 5.15
C THR A 100 -19.99 -0.75 4.03
N ASP A 101 -21.28 -0.62 4.29
CA ASP A 101 -22.40 -0.77 3.37
C ASP A 101 -22.50 0.35 2.32
N GLU A 102 -21.78 1.45 2.52
CA GLU A 102 -21.69 2.54 1.54
C GLU A 102 -20.73 2.25 0.36
N TYR A 103 -20.01 1.12 0.41
CA TYR A 103 -19.08 0.71 -0.64
C TYR A 103 -19.61 -0.49 -1.43
N SER A 104 -19.37 -0.48 -2.74
CA SER A 104 -19.62 -1.64 -3.61
C SER A 104 -18.52 -2.70 -3.46
N ALA A 105 -17.28 -2.27 -3.16
CA ALA A 105 -16.14 -3.14 -2.88
C ALA A 105 -15.22 -2.53 -1.81
N LEU A 106 -14.62 -3.38 -1.00
CA LEU A 106 -13.58 -2.99 -0.04
C LEU A 106 -12.34 -3.86 -0.25
N PHE A 107 -11.20 -3.21 -0.42
CA PHE A 107 -9.92 -3.88 -0.60
C PHE A 107 -9.05 -3.65 0.62
N TYR A 108 -8.50 -4.71 1.20
CA TYR A 108 -7.76 -4.63 2.46
C TYR A 108 -6.42 -5.35 2.40
N GLU A 109 -5.47 -4.88 3.17
CA GLU A 109 -4.08 -5.33 3.13
C GLU A 109 -3.88 -6.65 3.86
N THR A 110 -4.40 -6.78 5.08
CA THR A 110 -4.18 -7.94 5.95
C THR A 110 -5.49 -8.57 6.40
N LYS A 111 -5.47 -9.86 6.73
CA LYS A 111 -6.66 -10.57 7.27
C LYS A 111 -7.17 -9.97 8.59
N TRP A 112 -6.34 -9.19 9.27
CA TRP A 112 -6.76 -8.47 10.46
C TRP A 112 -7.96 -7.55 10.17
N TYR A 113 -7.97 -6.86 9.03
CA TYR A 113 -9.06 -5.98 8.62
C TYR A 113 -10.39 -6.70 8.46
N LYS A 114 -10.38 -7.99 8.11
CA LYS A 114 -11.62 -8.76 7.91
C LYS A 114 -12.53 -8.74 9.16
N LYS A 115 -11.94 -8.64 10.35
CA LYS A 115 -12.71 -8.56 11.60
C LYS A 115 -13.47 -7.23 11.72
N ILE A 116 -12.94 -6.17 11.13
CA ILE A 116 -13.50 -4.82 11.19
C ILE A 116 -14.51 -4.60 10.08
N LEU A 117 -14.27 -5.18 8.90
CA LEU A 117 -15.13 -5.06 7.73
C LEU A 117 -16.41 -5.90 7.85
N GLY A 118 -16.52 -6.73 8.87
CA GLY A 118 -17.70 -7.56 9.09
C GLY A 118 -17.98 -8.52 7.92
N ASN A 119 -19.26 -8.63 7.58
CA ASN A 119 -19.72 -9.50 6.49
C ASN A 119 -19.93 -8.75 5.17
N HIS A 120 -19.13 -7.73 4.88
CA HIS A 120 -19.24 -7.03 3.61
C HIS A 120 -19.10 -8.02 2.43
N PRO A 121 -20.08 -8.10 1.51
CA PRO A 121 -20.16 -9.18 0.52
C PRO A 121 -19.03 -9.16 -0.50
N ASN A 122 -18.44 -8.00 -0.72
CA ASN A 122 -17.33 -7.81 -1.66
C ASN A 122 -16.11 -7.19 -0.95
N ALA A 123 -15.73 -7.76 0.20
CA ALA A 123 -14.47 -7.44 0.87
C ALA A 123 -13.39 -8.41 0.41
N ILE A 124 -12.37 -7.89 -0.27
CA ILE A 124 -11.32 -8.68 -0.91
C ILE A 124 -9.96 -8.28 -0.34
N ARG A 125 -9.17 -9.27 0.04
CA ARG A 125 -7.77 -9.01 0.34
C ARG A 125 -7.05 -8.71 -0.97
N ALA A 126 -6.55 -7.48 -1.09
CA ALA A 126 -5.83 -7.00 -2.24
C ALA A 126 -4.68 -6.10 -1.75
N PHE A 127 -3.48 -6.65 -1.76
CA PHE A 127 -2.27 -5.96 -1.34
C PHE A 127 -1.08 -6.72 -1.90
N GLY A 128 -0.13 -6.02 -2.51
CA GLY A 128 1.01 -6.63 -3.17
C GLY A 128 2.22 -5.70 -3.21
N VAL A 129 3.35 -6.26 -3.57
CA VAL A 129 4.64 -5.57 -3.71
C VAL A 129 5.01 -5.48 -5.19
N ASN A 130 5.62 -4.39 -5.60
CA ASN A 130 6.22 -4.27 -6.93
C ASN A 130 7.51 -5.10 -6.98
N THR A 131 7.40 -6.37 -7.42
CA THR A 131 8.53 -7.31 -7.47
C THR A 131 9.49 -7.05 -8.64
N GLU A 132 9.15 -6.19 -9.57
CA GLU A 132 10.10 -5.73 -10.59
C GLU A 132 11.17 -4.81 -9.98
N ILE A 133 10.79 -4.05 -8.97
CA ILE A 133 11.68 -3.15 -8.22
C ILE A 133 12.20 -3.86 -6.97
N PHE A 134 11.30 -4.24 -6.05
CA PHE A 134 11.66 -4.81 -4.75
C PHE A 134 11.96 -6.30 -4.87
N ARG A 135 13.22 -6.64 -4.99
CA ARG A 135 13.70 -8.00 -5.13
C ARG A 135 15.09 -8.17 -4.53
N LYS A 136 15.42 -9.40 -4.20
CA LYS A 136 16.75 -9.75 -3.75
C LYS A 136 17.78 -9.54 -4.88
N ILE A 137 18.85 -8.83 -4.57
CA ILE A 137 20.00 -8.62 -5.46
C ILE A 137 21.17 -9.44 -4.93
N ASN A 138 21.65 -10.38 -5.75
CA ASN A 138 22.77 -11.25 -5.34
C ASN A 138 24.07 -10.45 -5.28
N GLY A 139 24.93 -10.81 -4.33
CA GLY A 139 26.28 -10.22 -4.19
C GLY A 139 26.34 -8.91 -3.40
N ILE A 140 25.21 -8.37 -2.93
CA ILE A 140 25.22 -7.20 -2.05
C ILE A 140 25.59 -7.65 -0.62
N HIS A 141 26.58 -6.99 -0.06
CA HIS A 141 27.01 -7.23 1.33
C HIS A 141 26.03 -6.57 2.32
N LYS A 142 25.56 -7.34 3.31
CA LYS A 142 24.68 -6.85 4.37
C LYS A 142 25.47 -6.14 5.46
N ASP A 143 25.62 -4.84 5.35
CA ASP A 143 26.39 -3.98 6.27
C ASP A 143 25.51 -3.11 7.19
N ILE A 144 24.20 -3.16 7.05
CA ILE A 144 23.22 -2.49 7.93
C ILE A 144 22.58 -3.55 8.82
N ASP A 145 22.71 -3.41 10.14
CA ASP A 145 22.13 -4.37 11.07
C ASP A 145 20.61 -4.19 11.17
N TYR A 146 20.16 -2.93 11.30
CA TYR A 146 18.74 -2.59 11.36
C TYR A 146 18.40 -1.45 10.42
N LEU A 147 17.37 -1.65 9.60
CA LEU A 147 16.79 -0.62 8.72
C LEU A 147 15.36 -0.34 9.16
N GLY A 148 15.03 0.94 9.36
CA GLY A 148 13.69 1.46 9.53
C GLY A 148 13.26 2.23 8.29
N VAL A 149 11.98 2.10 7.88
CA VAL A 149 11.45 2.85 6.73
C VAL A 149 10.09 3.45 7.08
N GLY A 150 9.94 4.76 6.94
CA GLY A 150 8.67 5.45 7.20
C GLY A 150 8.85 6.86 7.70
N ALA A 151 7.74 7.60 7.84
CA ALA A 151 7.75 8.98 8.30
C ALA A 151 8.44 9.14 9.67
N TYR A 152 9.14 10.25 9.89
CA TYR A 152 9.63 10.65 11.20
C TYR A 152 8.47 11.21 12.02
N ALA A 153 7.75 10.29 12.67
CA ALA A 153 6.52 10.60 13.41
C ALA A 153 6.37 9.70 14.65
N ASN A 154 5.71 10.22 15.68
CA ASN A 154 5.58 9.55 16.98
C ASN A 154 4.94 8.16 16.90
N TRP A 155 3.94 7.97 16.03
CA TRP A 155 3.28 6.65 15.84
C TRP A 155 4.19 5.59 15.22
N LYS A 156 5.38 5.95 14.72
CA LYS A 156 6.41 5.00 14.27
C LYS A 156 7.25 4.47 15.41
N ARG A 157 7.25 5.12 16.57
CA ARG A 157 7.97 4.72 17.79
C ARG A 157 9.47 4.48 17.56
N TRP A 158 10.12 5.42 16.86
CA TRP A 158 11.54 5.32 16.53
C TRP A 158 12.47 5.32 17.76
N ASP A 159 11.98 5.73 18.93
CA ASP A 159 12.62 5.55 20.23
C ASP A 159 12.95 4.09 20.51
N LYS A 160 12.05 3.16 20.17
CA LYS A 160 12.31 1.71 20.29
C LYS A 160 13.37 1.23 19.29
N PHE A 161 13.39 1.81 18.09
CA PHE A 161 14.40 1.52 17.07
C PHE A 161 15.80 1.91 17.57
N ALA A 162 15.93 3.05 18.24
CA ALA A 162 17.17 3.56 18.78
C ALA A 162 17.82 2.61 19.83
N ASN A 163 17.03 1.76 20.49
CA ASN A 163 17.53 0.78 21.45
C ASN A 163 18.20 -0.46 20.82
N LYS A 164 18.12 -0.64 19.50
CA LYS A 164 18.78 -1.74 18.80
C LYS A 164 20.29 -1.53 18.77
N LYS A 165 21.06 -2.62 18.71
CA LYS A 165 22.53 -2.57 18.66
C LYS A 165 23.04 -2.80 17.25
N GLY A 166 24.16 -2.19 16.91
CA GLY A 166 24.80 -2.28 15.60
C GLY A 166 24.50 -1.06 14.72
N LYS A 167 24.82 -1.18 13.44
CA LYS A 167 24.58 -0.12 12.47
C LYS A 167 23.10 0.02 12.17
N ARG A 168 22.55 1.18 12.50
CA ARG A 168 21.11 1.51 12.42
C ARG A 168 20.90 2.64 11.43
N VAL A 169 19.99 2.40 10.49
CA VAL A 169 19.62 3.39 9.46
C VAL A 169 18.10 3.54 9.43
N ILE A 170 17.61 4.77 9.40
CA ILE A 170 16.20 5.06 9.13
C ILE A 170 16.11 5.89 7.88
N VAL A 171 15.21 5.49 6.98
CA VAL A 171 14.84 6.26 5.77
C VAL A 171 13.42 6.76 5.96
N GLY A 172 13.22 8.07 5.88
CA GLY A 172 11.89 8.58 6.17
C GLY A 172 11.57 9.94 5.59
N GLU A 173 10.29 10.23 5.65
CA GLU A 173 9.73 11.51 5.29
C GLU A 173 9.66 12.43 6.50
N ILE A 174 10.07 13.68 6.29
CA ILE A 174 9.77 14.78 7.20
C ILE A 174 8.34 15.23 6.91
N GLN A 175 7.47 15.09 7.90
CA GLN A 175 6.05 15.47 7.76
C GLN A 175 5.94 17.00 7.65
N VAL A 176 5.43 17.49 6.53
CA VAL A 176 5.34 18.95 6.28
C VAL A 176 4.47 19.64 7.33
N ASP A 177 3.33 19.03 7.66
CA ASP A 177 2.38 19.58 8.64
C ASP A 177 2.86 19.44 10.10
N ASN A 178 3.88 18.61 10.35
CA ASN A 178 4.44 18.31 11.67
C ASN A 178 5.98 18.34 11.66
N ARG A 179 6.52 19.33 10.98
CA ARG A 179 7.96 19.43 10.73
C ARG A 179 8.78 19.50 12.02
N ILE A 180 8.31 20.26 13.00
CA ILE A 180 9.00 20.42 14.30
C ILE A 180 9.12 19.08 15.02
N GLU A 181 8.06 18.27 15.02
CA GLU A 181 8.09 16.91 15.59
C GLU A 181 9.08 16.02 14.85
N SER A 182 9.02 16.02 13.51
CA SER A 182 9.92 15.20 12.69
C SER A 182 11.39 15.55 12.89
N GLU A 183 11.72 16.85 12.93
CA GLU A 183 13.09 17.33 13.18
C GLU A 183 13.54 17.01 14.62
N GLY A 184 12.65 17.07 15.61
CA GLY A 184 12.92 16.65 16.98
C GLY A 184 13.27 15.16 17.05
N ILE A 185 12.49 14.30 16.42
CA ILE A 185 12.75 12.85 16.34
C ILE A 185 14.10 12.57 15.68
N ILE A 186 14.42 13.23 14.56
CA ILE A 186 15.71 13.05 13.88
C ILE A 186 16.88 13.44 14.79
N ASN A 187 16.78 14.57 15.50
CA ASN A 187 17.82 15.01 16.43
C ASN A 187 18.03 14.01 17.57
N ASP A 188 16.94 13.52 18.17
CA ASP A 188 17.00 12.52 19.24
C ASP A 188 17.63 11.20 18.78
N LEU A 189 17.37 10.77 17.56
CA LEU A 189 17.96 9.58 16.95
C LEU A 189 19.44 9.81 16.63
N ALA A 190 19.82 10.96 16.12
CA ALA A 190 21.20 11.29 15.79
C ALA A 190 22.11 11.29 17.04
N VAL A 191 21.60 11.78 18.18
CA VAL A 191 22.31 11.71 19.48
C VAL A 191 22.54 10.26 19.91
N GLN A 192 21.73 9.33 19.45
CA GLN A 192 21.83 7.89 19.73
C GLN A 192 22.58 7.12 18.63
N ASP A 193 23.32 7.81 17.74
CA ASP A 193 24.11 7.23 16.66
C ASP A 193 23.27 6.40 15.66
N VAL A 194 22.11 6.91 15.29
CA VAL A 194 21.25 6.37 14.23
C VAL A 194 21.40 7.24 12.99
N ASP A 195 21.73 6.63 11.84
CA ASP A 195 21.80 7.31 10.56
C ASP A 195 20.37 7.61 10.06
N CYS A 196 19.99 8.89 10.03
CA CYS A 196 18.69 9.35 9.55
C CYS A 196 18.80 9.91 8.13
N LEU A 197 18.17 9.24 7.19
CA LEU A 197 18.13 9.64 5.78
C LEU A 197 16.74 10.22 5.45
N SER A 198 16.72 11.23 4.58
CA SER A 198 15.48 11.69 3.97
C SER A 198 14.91 10.63 3.02
N MET A 199 13.75 10.90 2.43
CA MET A 199 13.21 10.05 1.36
C MET A 199 14.24 9.86 0.24
N VAL A 200 14.39 8.61 -0.17
CA VAL A 200 15.27 8.19 -1.27
C VAL A 200 14.44 7.68 -2.45
N SER A 201 15.04 7.53 -3.61
CA SER A 201 14.41 6.91 -4.78
C SER A 201 14.07 5.43 -4.49
N PRO A 202 13.10 4.83 -5.21
CA PRO A 202 12.81 3.40 -5.10
C PRO A 202 14.04 2.53 -5.34
N GLU A 203 14.87 2.90 -6.28
CA GLU A 203 16.12 2.21 -6.63
C GLU A 203 17.14 2.23 -5.49
N GLU A 204 17.28 3.38 -4.81
CA GLU A 204 18.13 3.50 -3.62
C GLU A 204 17.54 2.74 -2.43
N LEU A 205 16.22 2.77 -2.26
CA LEU A 205 15.54 2.04 -1.20
C LEU A 205 15.73 0.52 -1.34
N VAL A 206 15.65 0.00 -2.56
CA VAL A 206 15.95 -1.42 -2.83
C VAL A 206 17.38 -1.79 -2.44
N LEU A 207 18.35 -0.92 -2.71
CA LEU A 207 19.75 -1.15 -2.29
C LEU A 207 19.87 -1.16 -0.77
N LEU A 208 19.18 -0.26 -0.06
CA LEU A 208 19.18 -0.22 1.39
C LEU A 208 18.55 -1.49 1.99
N TYR A 209 17.42 -1.96 1.45
CA TYR A 209 16.85 -3.25 1.86
C TYR A 209 17.84 -4.39 1.63
N ASN A 210 18.49 -4.47 0.47
CA ASN A 210 19.45 -5.55 0.19
C ASN A 210 20.69 -5.50 1.06
N ARG A 211 21.08 -4.32 1.57
CA ARG A 211 22.18 -4.11 2.52
C ARG A 211 21.76 -4.38 3.96
N ALA A 212 20.47 -4.38 4.27
CA ALA A 212 19.97 -4.60 5.61
C ALA A 212 19.91 -6.09 5.96
N LYS A 213 20.32 -6.45 7.20
CA LYS A 213 20.06 -7.77 7.78
C LYS A 213 18.61 -7.87 8.19
N THR A 214 18.16 -6.93 9.01
CA THR A 214 16.81 -6.89 9.58
C THR A 214 16.13 -5.55 9.29
N VAL A 215 14.89 -5.60 8.83
CA VAL A 215 13.99 -4.43 8.83
C VAL A 215 13.18 -4.48 10.13
N TYR A 216 13.31 -3.45 10.94
CA TYR A 216 12.56 -3.35 12.19
C TYR A 216 11.50 -2.27 12.07
N MET A 217 10.23 -2.66 12.27
CA MET A 217 9.09 -1.78 12.23
C MET A 217 8.41 -1.73 13.61
N PRO A 218 8.80 -0.76 14.47
CA PRO A 218 8.26 -0.64 15.83
C PRO A 218 6.87 -0.01 15.90
N SER A 219 6.28 0.40 14.78
CA SER A 219 5.00 1.11 14.73
C SER A 219 3.89 0.38 15.48
N ASP A 220 3.02 1.15 16.13
CA ASP A 220 1.80 0.63 16.72
C ASP A 220 0.74 0.30 15.65
N ILE A 221 -0.46 -0.09 16.08
CA ILE A 221 -1.57 -0.43 15.18
C ILE A 221 -1.96 0.74 14.24
N PHE A 222 -1.69 1.97 14.65
CA PHE A 222 -1.99 3.17 13.88
C PHE A 222 -0.87 3.56 12.91
N GLY A 223 0.31 3.01 13.08
CA GLY A 223 1.52 3.48 12.40
C GLY A 223 1.75 2.93 10.99
N GLY A 224 0.93 2.04 10.48
CA GLY A 224 1.18 1.37 9.19
C GLY A 224 2.45 0.50 9.22
N GLY A 225 3.05 0.25 8.07
CA GLY A 225 4.27 -0.56 7.91
C GLY A 225 4.06 -1.79 7.05
N GLU A 226 2.85 -2.07 6.63
CA GLU A 226 2.49 -3.25 5.85
C GLU A 226 3.30 -3.35 4.56
N ARG A 227 3.41 -2.25 3.83
CA ARG A 227 4.19 -2.18 2.59
C ARG A 227 5.67 -2.45 2.84
N VAL A 228 6.24 -1.77 3.84
CA VAL A 228 7.66 -1.91 4.22
C VAL A 228 8.03 -3.36 4.54
N ILE A 229 7.17 -4.08 5.24
CA ILE A 229 7.40 -5.48 5.60
C ILE A 229 7.49 -6.36 4.34
N TRP A 230 6.58 -6.20 3.40
CA TRP A 230 6.60 -7.04 2.21
C TRP A 230 7.70 -6.67 1.22
N GLU A 231 8.05 -5.39 1.11
CA GLU A 231 9.21 -4.93 0.36
C GLU A 231 10.50 -5.52 0.94
N ALA A 232 10.64 -5.48 2.27
CA ALA A 232 11.77 -6.07 2.99
C ALA A 232 11.91 -7.58 2.76
N LEU A 233 10.81 -8.31 2.88
CA LEU A 233 10.79 -9.76 2.62
C LEU A 233 11.13 -10.09 1.17
N ALA A 234 10.63 -9.32 0.20
CA ALA A 234 10.93 -9.47 -1.22
C ALA A 234 12.43 -9.23 -1.50
N CYS A 235 13.06 -8.31 -0.76
CA CYS A 235 14.49 -8.04 -0.85
C CYS A 235 15.37 -9.01 -0.03
N GLY A 236 14.77 -9.96 0.70
CA GLY A 236 15.48 -10.98 1.47
C GLY A 236 16.03 -10.48 2.81
N CYS A 237 15.33 -9.52 3.45
CA CYS A 237 15.59 -9.12 4.82
C CYS A 237 14.84 -10.02 5.80
N ASP A 238 15.41 -10.19 6.99
CA ASP A 238 14.59 -10.56 8.14
C ASP A 238 13.69 -9.38 8.55
N VAL A 239 12.55 -9.69 9.17
CA VAL A 239 11.62 -8.66 9.64
C VAL A 239 11.34 -8.81 11.11
N GLU A 240 11.48 -7.73 11.85
CA GLU A 240 11.13 -7.64 13.26
C GLU A 240 10.04 -6.57 13.47
N ILE A 241 9.06 -6.89 14.31
CA ILE A 241 7.94 -6.01 14.66
C ILE A 241 7.67 -6.07 16.15
N GLU A 242 6.89 -5.09 16.64
CA GLU A 242 6.43 -5.12 18.03
C GLU A 242 5.23 -6.05 18.23
N ASP A 243 5.16 -6.59 19.46
CA ASP A 243 4.13 -7.55 19.82
C ASP A 243 2.70 -6.95 19.91
N ASP A 244 2.58 -5.67 20.06
CA ASP A 244 1.32 -4.96 20.21
C ASP A 244 0.69 -4.49 18.89
N ASN A 245 1.28 -4.86 17.73
CA ASN A 245 0.70 -4.57 16.43
C ASN A 245 0.08 -5.82 15.76
N PRO A 246 -1.21 -6.09 15.98
CA PRO A 246 -1.87 -7.28 15.44
C PRO A 246 -2.03 -7.26 13.92
N LYS A 247 -2.01 -6.08 13.27
CA LYS A 247 -2.04 -5.97 11.80
C LYS A 247 -0.77 -6.55 11.19
N LEU A 248 0.39 -6.09 11.66
CA LEU A 248 1.67 -6.55 11.16
C LEU A 248 1.91 -8.02 11.50
N LYS A 249 1.47 -8.47 12.69
CA LYS A 249 1.47 -9.91 13.04
C LYS A 249 0.61 -10.76 12.10
N SER A 250 -0.53 -10.24 11.67
CA SER A 250 -1.37 -10.92 10.67
C SER A 250 -0.64 -11.01 9.34
N LEU A 251 -0.03 -9.90 8.90
CA LEU A 251 0.68 -9.82 7.63
C LEU A 251 1.83 -10.82 7.54
N LEU A 252 2.64 -10.96 8.58
CA LEU A 252 3.76 -11.90 8.63
C LEU A 252 3.36 -13.37 8.53
N LYS A 253 2.09 -13.70 8.82
CA LYS A 253 1.54 -15.05 8.68
C LYS A 253 0.97 -15.32 7.28
N GLU A 254 0.97 -14.30 6.42
CA GLU A 254 0.35 -14.36 5.11
C GLU A 254 1.42 -14.48 4.03
N LYS A 255 1.11 -15.21 2.96
CA LYS A 255 2.00 -15.26 1.79
C LYS A 255 2.00 -13.88 1.12
N PRO A 256 3.16 -13.27 0.89
CA PRO A 256 3.26 -12.06 0.08
C PRO A 256 2.67 -12.28 -1.32
N MET A 257 1.95 -11.28 -1.81
CA MET A 257 1.48 -11.17 -3.18
C MET A 257 2.37 -10.19 -3.93
N ASP A 258 2.56 -10.43 -5.22
CA ASP A 258 3.16 -9.44 -6.09
C ASP A 258 2.09 -8.44 -6.62
N HIS A 259 2.52 -7.50 -7.44
CA HIS A 259 1.62 -6.51 -8.02
C HIS A 259 0.66 -7.09 -9.07
N PHE A 260 0.99 -8.22 -9.71
CA PHE A 260 0.08 -8.92 -10.62
C PHE A 260 -1.07 -9.58 -9.85
N ASP A 261 -0.75 -10.30 -8.79
CA ASP A 261 -1.76 -10.85 -7.87
C ASP A 261 -2.66 -9.73 -7.30
N TYR A 262 -2.05 -8.59 -6.96
CA TYR A 262 -2.79 -7.42 -6.46
C TYR A 262 -3.75 -6.88 -7.51
N ALA A 263 -3.29 -6.68 -8.75
CA ALA A 263 -4.11 -6.25 -9.88
C ALA A 263 -5.28 -7.20 -10.13
N ASP A 264 -5.05 -8.51 -10.12
CA ASP A 264 -6.09 -9.51 -10.30
C ASP A 264 -7.15 -9.44 -9.18
N LYS A 265 -6.76 -9.19 -7.94
CA LYS A 265 -7.71 -9.03 -6.82
C LYS A 265 -8.52 -7.75 -6.92
N LEU A 266 -7.91 -6.63 -7.33
CA LEU A 266 -8.64 -5.40 -7.62
C LEU A 266 -9.63 -5.60 -8.77
N LYS A 267 -9.19 -6.22 -9.87
CA LYS A 267 -10.01 -6.54 -11.03
C LYS A 267 -11.21 -7.40 -10.67
N GLU A 268 -10.99 -8.45 -9.87
CA GLU A 268 -12.06 -9.33 -9.37
C GLU A 268 -13.16 -8.53 -8.66
N GLY A 269 -12.76 -7.64 -7.74
CA GLY A 269 -13.70 -6.82 -6.96
C GLY A 269 -14.44 -5.79 -7.80
N ILE A 270 -13.74 -5.12 -8.71
CA ILE A 270 -14.31 -4.10 -9.59
C ILE A 270 -15.33 -4.71 -10.54
N LEU A 271 -14.98 -5.82 -11.21
CA LEU A 271 -15.88 -6.48 -12.18
C LEU A 271 -17.16 -7.04 -11.55
N LYS A 272 -17.16 -7.36 -10.25
CA LYS A 272 -18.38 -7.73 -9.52
C LYS A 272 -19.35 -6.57 -9.33
N CYS A 273 -18.89 -5.34 -9.48
CA CYS A 273 -19.67 -4.13 -9.25
C CYS A 273 -20.16 -3.48 -10.56
N LEU A 274 -19.52 -3.76 -11.70
CA LEU A 274 -19.87 -3.27 -13.02
C LEU A 274 -20.90 -4.16 -13.73
#